data_9a23ba3d52f813b3af8a05c9a7550605
#
_entry.id   9a23ba3d52f813b3af8a05c9a7550605
#
_cell.length_a   1.000
_cell.length_b   1.000
_cell.length_c   1.000
_cell.angle_alpha   90.00
_cell.angle_beta   90.00
_cell.angle_gamma   90.00
#
_symmetry.space_group_name_H-M   'P 1'
#
loop_
_entity.id
_entity.type
_entity.pdbx_description
1 polymer ?
#
loop_
_entity_poly.entity_id
_entity_poly.type
_entity_poly.pdbx_seq_one_letter_code
_entity_poly.pdbx_strand_id
1 'polypeptide(L)'
;GWYKYTPGEKFYVCEAPYSDNCHNSTLDESKQDQFSINAVLYTTDEYDTEEWSDCLTGVPNDNDNNILESSRVAAIATISGGAQAEWKEFEIRFEYKKEFDPNQKYRLSIAFTSSKDGDKFWGAPGSELIVDDIELVVE
;
A
#
# COMPACT_ATOMS: atom_id res chain seq x y z
N GLY A 1 14.60 6.62 0.69
CA GLY A 1 13.86 7.78 0.24
C GLY A 1 13.50 8.77 1.35
N TRP A 2 12.79 9.81 0.98
CA TRP A 2 12.35 10.87 1.89
C TRP A 2 10.84 11.08 1.76
N TYR A 3 10.19 11.50 2.83
CA TYR A 3 8.77 11.81 2.80
C TYR A 3 8.39 12.98 3.71
N LYS A 4 7.25 13.60 3.38
CA LYS A 4 6.44 14.46 4.25
C LYS A 4 4.99 13.97 4.19
N TYR A 5 4.24 14.19 5.27
CA TYR A 5 2.84 13.82 5.29
C TYR A 5 1.99 14.82 6.08
N THR A 6 0.90 15.22 5.46
CA THR A 6 -0.13 16.06 6.08
C THR A 6 -1.46 15.31 6.04
N PRO A 7 -1.97 14.84 7.19
CA PRO A 7 -3.30 14.23 7.25
C PRO A 7 -4.39 15.28 7.05
N GLY A 8 -5.48 14.88 6.41
CA GLY A 8 -6.69 15.69 6.34
C GLY A 8 -7.32 15.89 7.73
N GLU A 9 -8.12 16.93 7.86
CA GLU A 9 -8.67 17.36 9.16
C GLU A 9 -9.71 16.40 9.75
N LYS A 10 -10.49 15.72 8.90
CA LYS A 10 -11.63 14.91 9.31
C LYS A 10 -11.52 13.52 8.73
N PHE A 11 -11.43 12.53 9.62
CA PHE A 11 -11.36 11.12 9.23
C PHE A 11 -12.76 10.51 9.13
N TYR A 12 -13.05 9.86 8.02
CA TYR A 12 -14.31 9.19 7.77
C TYR A 12 -14.10 7.68 7.64
N VAL A 13 -15.05 6.93 8.16
CA VAL A 13 -15.12 5.47 8.03
C VAL A 13 -16.36 5.09 7.23
N CYS A 14 -16.21 4.12 6.34
CA CYS A 14 -17.29 3.52 5.60
C CYS A 14 -17.68 2.19 6.25
N GLU A 15 -18.98 1.91 6.34
CA GLU A 15 -19.45 0.62 6.81
C GLU A 15 -19.39 -0.44 5.70
N ALA A 16 -19.02 -1.68 6.08
CA ALA A 16 -19.09 -2.80 5.16
C ALA A 16 -20.55 -3.18 4.83
N PRO A 17 -20.86 -3.70 3.64
CA PRO A 17 -19.91 -4.05 2.58
C PRO A 17 -19.37 -2.81 1.86
N TYR A 18 -18.06 -2.80 1.66
CA TYR A 18 -17.41 -1.74 0.91
C TYR A 18 -17.86 -1.86 -0.55
N SER A 19 -18.55 -0.85 -1.03
CA SER A 19 -18.97 -0.76 -2.43
C SER A 19 -18.28 0.42 -3.10
N ASP A 20 -18.26 0.42 -4.43
CA ASP A 20 -17.68 1.48 -5.25
C ASP A 20 -18.22 2.88 -4.94
N ASN A 21 -19.30 2.94 -4.18
CA ASN A 21 -19.94 4.15 -3.71
C ASN A 21 -20.25 4.01 -2.22
N CYS A 22 -19.29 4.36 -1.36
CA CYS A 22 -19.57 4.48 0.06
C CYS A 22 -20.42 5.71 0.34
N HIS A 23 -21.76 5.55 0.29
CA HIS A 23 -22.70 6.63 0.58
C HIS A 23 -22.92 6.87 2.08
N ASN A 24 -22.50 5.94 2.93
CA ASN A 24 -22.71 5.95 4.37
C ASN A 24 -21.37 6.05 5.09
N SER A 25 -20.66 7.16 4.91
CA SER A 25 -19.47 7.45 5.68
C SER A 25 -19.84 8.17 6.97
N THR A 26 -19.19 7.79 8.05
CA THR A 26 -19.36 8.41 9.38
C THR A 26 -18.05 9.07 9.79
N LEU A 27 -18.15 10.29 10.33
CA LEU A 27 -17.00 10.98 10.93
C LEU A 27 -16.54 10.25 12.19
N ASP A 28 -15.26 9.93 12.26
CA ASP A 28 -14.61 9.36 13.44
C ASP A 28 -13.57 10.34 13.98
N GLU A 29 -13.96 11.16 14.93
CA GLU A 29 -13.10 12.18 15.56
C GLU A 29 -11.97 11.60 16.42
N SER A 30 -12.02 10.29 16.72
CA SER A 30 -10.98 9.61 17.49
C SER A 30 -9.77 9.18 16.63
N LYS A 31 -9.90 9.27 15.29
CA LYS A 31 -8.88 8.81 14.34
C LYS A 31 -8.27 9.97 13.57
N GLN A 32 -7.03 9.77 13.18
CA GLN A 32 -6.32 10.62 12.24
C GLN A 32 -5.80 9.73 11.11
N ASP A 33 -5.82 10.25 9.89
CA ASP A 33 -5.32 9.51 8.73
C ASP A 33 -3.82 9.25 8.81
N GLN A 34 -3.41 8.18 8.17
CA GLN A 34 -2.01 7.75 8.07
C GLN A 34 -1.68 7.42 6.62
N PHE A 35 -0.47 7.76 6.21
CA PHE A 35 0.06 7.29 4.94
C PHE A 35 0.50 5.83 5.03
N SER A 36 0.69 5.21 3.86
CA SER A 36 1.37 3.93 3.72
C SER A 36 2.26 3.92 2.47
N ILE A 37 3.44 3.34 2.62
CA ILE A 37 4.34 2.98 1.50
C ILE A 37 4.55 1.49 1.58
N ASN A 38 4.20 0.77 0.52
CA ASN A 38 4.32 -0.66 0.42
C ASN A 38 5.14 -1.04 -0.81
N ALA A 39 6.19 -1.84 -0.63
CA ALA A 39 6.89 -2.48 -1.72
C ALA A 39 6.69 -3.98 -1.57
N VAL A 40 6.14 -4.62 -2.59
CA VAL A 40 5.78 -6.04 -2.56
C VAL A 40 6.38 -6.75 -3.74
N LEU A 41 7.20 -7.77 -3.44
CA LEU A 41 7.72 -8.71 -4.41
C LEU A 41 6.84 -9.95 -4.42
N TYR A 42 6.28 -10.30 -5.57
CA TYR A 42 5.41 -11.46 -5.69
C TYR A 42 5.70 -12.27 -6.95
N THR A 43 5.35 -13.56 -6.91
CA THR A 43 5.58 -14.48 -8.02
C THR A 43 4.57 -14.27 -9.13
N THR A 44 5.01 -14.47 -10.38
CA THR A 44 4.18 -14.43 -11.57
C THR A 44 4.56 -15.58 -12.50
N ASP A 45 3.59 -16.14 -13.20
CA ASP A 45 3.82 -17.17 -14.21
C ASP A 45 3.96 -16.58 -15.61
N GLU A 46 3.52 -15.34 -15.80
CA GLU A 46 3.51 -14.69 -17.10
C GLU A 46 4.73 -13.79 -17.32
N TYR A 47 5.28 -13.87 -18.52
CA TYR A 47 6.26 -12.95 -19.05
C TYR A 47 5.57 -11.92 -19.93
N ASP A 48 5.95 -10.68 -19.74
CA ASP A 48 5.87 -9.65 -20.77
C ASP A 48 4.49 -9.55 -21.44
N THR A 49 3.45 -9.68 -20.62
CA THR A 49 2.11 -9.43 -21.12
C THR A 49 1.75 -7.98 -20.81
N GLU A 50 1.30 -7.28 -21.83
CA GLU A 50 0.59 -6.01 -21.70
C GLU A 50 -0.73 -6.21 -20.92
N GLU A 51 -1.05 -7.45 -20.56
CA GLU A 51 -2.23 -7.83 -19.81
C GLU A 51 -1.99 -7.68 -18.31
N TRP A 52 -2.78 -6.84 -17.70
CA TRP A 52 -2.80 -6.58 -16.27
C TRP A 52 -3.45 -7.70 -15.45
N SER A 53 -3.91 -8.77 -16.11
CA SER A 53 -4.67 -9.88 -15.52
C SER A 53 -3.91 -10.65 -14.42
N ASP A 54 -2.57 -10.61 -14.45
CA ASP A 54 -1.73 -11.27 -13.45
C ASP A 54 -1.22 -10.34 -12.35
N CYS A 55 -1.67 -9.09 -12.31
CA CYS A 55 -1.29 -8.15 -11.27
C CYS A 55 -2.14 -8.36 -10.02
N LEU A 56 -1.48 -8.37 -8.86
CA LEU A 56 -2.18 -8.30 -7.58
C LEU A 56 -2.82 -6.93 -7.38
N THR A 57 -3.94 -6.90 -6.68
CA THR A 57 -4.76 -5.71 -6.47
C THR A 57 -4.79 -5.28 -5.00
N GLY A 58 -5.33 -4.09 -4.74
CA GLY A 58 -5.62 -3.63 -3.37
C GLY A 58 -7.04 -3.95 -2.90
N VAL A 59 -7.80 -4.77 -3.62
CA VAL A 59 -9.20 -5.07 -3.27
C VAL A 59 -9.26 -5.82 -1.94
N PRO A 60 -9.97 -5.30 -0.94
CA PRO A 60 -10.12 -5.96 0.35
C PRO A 60 -10.96 -7.25 0.21
N ASN A 61 -10.65 -8.24 1.04
CA ASN A 61 -11.31 -9.57 1.07
C ASN A 61 -11.15 -10.40 -0.21
N ASP A 62 -10.20 -10.07 -1.06
CA ASP A 62 -9.78 -10.88 -2.19
C ASP A 62 -8.39 -11.48 -1.91
N ASN A 63 -8.34 -12.40 -0.95
CA ASN A 63 -7.09 -12.93 -0.39
C ASN A 63 -6.14 -13.50 -1.44
N ASP A 64 -6.67 -14.10 -2.50
CA ASP A 64 -5.85 -14.71 -3.55
C ASP A 64 -5.18 -13.65 -4.45
N ASN A 65 -5.83 -12.50 -4.63
CA ASN A 65 -5.36 -11.40 -5.48
C ASN A 65 -4.96 -10.15 -4.70
N ASN A 66 -5.22 -10.08 -3.40
CA ASN A 66 -4.81 -8.93 -2.59
C ASN A 66 -3.29 -8.88 -2.44
N ILE A 67 -2.70 -7.73 -2.77
CA ILE A 67 -1.24 -7.55 -2.82
C ILE A 67 -0.55 -7.73 -1.46
N LEU A 68 -1.25 -7.60 -0.35
CA LEU A 68 -0.70 -7.79 0.99
C LEU A 68 -0.92 -9.20 1.55
N GLU A 69 -1.92 -9.92 1.04
CA GLU A 69 -2.42 -11.18 1.62
C GLU A 69 -2.23 -12.41 0.72
N SER A 70 -2.03 -12.19 -0.59
CA SER A 70 -1.89 -13.27 -1.56
C SER A 70 -0.76 -14.24 -1.19
N SER A 71 -1.03 -15.53 -1.41
CA SER A 71 -0.01 -16.58 -1.29
C SER A 71 1.16 -16.41 -2.27
N ARG A 72 1.02 -15.56 -3.29
CA ARG A 72 2.08 -15.23 -4.25
C ARG A 72 3.11 -14.27 -3.70
N VAL A 73 2.84 -13.57 -2.60
CA VAL A 73 3.78 -12.63 -1.97
C VAL A 73 5.02 -13.35 -1.49
N ALA A 74 6.18 -12.95 -2.01
CA ALA A 74 7.48 -13.50 -1.66
C ALA A 74 8.23 -12.65 -0.64
N ALA A 75 8.13 -11.32 -0.76
CA ALA A 75 8.73 -10.39 0.19
C ALA A 75 7.93 -9.09 0.25
N ILE A 76 7.94 -8.44 1.41
CA ILE A 76 7.22 -7.20 1.65
C ILE A 76 8.06 -6.22 2.46
N ALA A 77 8.01 -4.95 2.08
CA ALA A 77 8.54 -3.83 2.85
C ALA A 77 7.44 -2.80 3.04
N THR A 78 7.10 -2.46 4.27
CA THR A 78 5.97 -1.59 4.59
C THR A 78 6.36 -0.55 5.63
N ILE A 79 5.96 0.69 5.41
CA ILE A 79 5.96 1.75 6.41
C ILE A 79 4.62 2.49 6.38
N SER A 80 4.14 2.87 7.55
CA SER A 80 2.99 3.76 7.70
C SER A 80 3.26 4.76 8.83
N GLY A 81 2.56 5.88 8.83
CA GLY A 81 2.72 6.88 9.88
C GLY A 81 1.75 8.04 9.75
N GLY A 82 1.73 8.86 10.79
CA GLY A 82 0.93 10.08 10.87
C GLY A 82 1.69 11.31 10.40
N ALA A 83 1.25 12.49 10.84
CA ALA A 83 1.78 13.79 10.44
C ALA A 83 3.29 13.88 10.52
N GLN A 84 3.90 14.40 9.45
CA GLN A 84 5.33 14.62 9.33
C GLN A 84 5.57 15.87 8.46
N ALA A 85 5.69 17.02 9.08
CA ALA A 85 5.79 18.31 8.37
C ALA A 85 7.15 18.51 7.68
N GLU A 86 8.21 18.05 8.30
CA GLU A 86 9.57 18.17 7.76
C GLU A 86 9.96 16.92 6.97
N TRP A 87 10.88 17.06 6.03
CA TRP A 87 11.44 15.90 5.34
C TRP A 87 12.03 14.90 6.30
N LYS A 88 11.60 13.66 6.19
CA LYS A 88 12.10 12.54 6.98
C LYS A 88 12.57 11.43 6.06
N GLU A 89 13.78 10.99 6.34
CA GLU A 89 14.36 9.83 5.66
C GLU A 89 13.68 8.55 6.11
N PHE A 90 13.54 7.60 5.18
CA PHE A 90 13.14 6.24 5.48
C PHE A 90 13.98 5.23 4.70
N GLU A 91 14.25 4.13 5.35
CA GLU A 91 14.80 2.91 4.78
C GLU A 91 13.98 1.74 5.32
N ILE A 92 13.53 0.88 4.42
CA ILE A 92 12.72 -0.28 4.80
C ILE A 92 13.34 -1.52 4.17
N ARG A 93 13.62 -2.52 5.00
CA ARG A 93 14.11 -3.81 4.55
C ARG A 93 12.94 -4.71 4.16
N PHE A 94 13.11 -5.47 3.09
CA PHE A 94 12.16 -6.50 2.73
C PHE A 94 12.17 -7.66 3.72
N GLU A 95 11.00 -7.99 4.22
CA GLU A 95 10.77 -9.23 4.95
C GLU A 95 10.38 -10.33 3.97
N TYR A 96 11.22 -11.36 3.85
CA TYR A 96 10.96 -12.49 2.98
C TYR A 96 9.95 -13.43 3.64
N LYS A 97 8.89 -13.75 2.93
CA LYS A 97 7.88 -14.74 3.31
C LYS A 97 8.17 -16.11 2.72
N LYS A 98 9.02 -16.16 1.69
CA LYS A 98 9.46 -17.37 0.98
C LYS A 98 10.94 -17.27 0.67
N GLU A 99 11.57 -18.43 0.50
CA GLU A 99 12.91 -18.49 -0.08
C GLU A 99 12.88 -18.02 -1.54
N PHE A 100 13.94 -17.35 -1.95
CA PHE A 100 14.09 -16.93 -3.33
C PHE A 100 14.36 -18.15 -4.22
N ASP A 101 13.56 -18.33 -5.28
CA ASP A 101 13.76 -19.35 -6.30
C ASP A 101 14.24 -18.68 -7.60
N PRO A 102 15.48 -18.94 -8.05
CA PRO A 102 16.01 -18.33 -9.27
C PRO A 102 15.29 -18.79 -10.55
N ASN A 103 14.50 -19.86 -10.49
CA ASN A 103 13.70 -20.33 -11.62
C ASN A 103 12.30 -19.71 -11.68
N GLN A 104 11.90 -19.03 -10.61
CA GLN A 104 10.61 -18.33 -10.51
C GLN A 104 10.74 -16.89 -11.03
N LYS A 105 9.69 -16.41 -11.64
CA LYS A 105 9.57 -15.01 -12.03
C LYS A 105 8.93 -14.20 -10.94
N TYR A 106 9.35 -12.96 -10.84
CA TYR A 106 8.84 -12.03 -9.82
C TYR A 106 8.42 -10.71 -10.44
N ARG A 107 7.42 -10.10 -9.85
CA ARG A 107 7.08 -8.68 -10.06
C ARG A 107 7.30 -7.92 -8.77
N LEU A 108 7.76 -6.67 -8.90
CA LEU A 108 7.83 -5.70 -7.82
C LEU A 108 6.77 -4.64 -8.04
N SER A 109 5.94 -4.43 -7.04
CA SER A 109 4.99 -3.32 -6.98
C SER A 109 5.36 -2.39 -5.84
N ILE A 110 5.40 -1.10 -6.10
CA ILE A 110 5.62 -0.07 -5.06
C ILE A 110 4.41 0.85 -5.09
N ALA A 111 3.71 0.95 -3.96
CA ALA A 111 2.53 1.77 -3.80
C ALA A 111 2.74 2.84 -2.72
N PHE A 112 2.39 4.08 -3.06
CA PHE A 112 2.37 5.22 -2.16
C PHE A 112 0.93 5.65 -1.96
N THR A 113 0.44 5.63 -0.74
CA THR A 113 -0.93 5.98 -0.43
C THR A 113 -1.01 7.06 0.65
N SER A 114 -1.81 8.09 0.41
CA SER A 114 -2.07 9.15 1.40
C SER A 114 -3.08 8.74 2.47
N SER A 115 -3.80 7.63 2.25
CA SER A 115 -4.73 7.06 3.23
C SER A 115 -4.50 5.54 3.31
N LYS A 116 -3.92 5.09 4.38
CA LYS A 116 -3.51 3.69 4.60
C LYS A 116 -4.67 2.69 4.44
N ASP A 117 -5.84 3.05 4.89
CA ASP A 117 -7.06 2.24 4.85
C ASP A 117 -8.01 2.67 3.71
N GLY A 118 -7.46 3.31 2.66
CA GLY A 118 -8.23 3.79 1.51
C GLY A 118 -8.93 2.69 0.73
N ASP A 119 -8.42 1.46 0.76
CA ASP A 119 -9.05 0.26 0.20
C ASP A 119 -10.40 -0.05 0.85
N LYS A 120 -10.59 0.36 2.12
CA LYS A 120 -11.85 0.24 2.87
C LYS A 120 -12.73 1.50 2.77
N PHE A 121 -12.34 2.46 1.93
CA PHE A 121 -12.94 3.80 1.89
C PHE A 121 -12.86 4.51 3.26
N TRP A 122 -11.80 4.27 4.01
CA TRP A 122 -11.48 4.96 5.25
C TRP A 122 -10.35 5.95 5.00
N GLY A 123 -10.52 7.17 5.46
CA GLY A 123 -9.49 8.19 5.30
C GLY A 123 -9.99 9.59 5.55
N ALA A 124 -9.12 10.55 5.38
CA ALA A 124 -9.43 11.96 5.54
C ALA A 124 -9.24 12.70 4.20
N PRO A 125 -10.29 13.29 3.64
CA PRO A 125 -10.15 14.15 2.46
C PRO A 125 -9.11 15.24 2.68
N GLY A 126 -8.22 15.39 1.69
CA GLY A 126 -7.12 16.35 1.78
C GLY A 126 -5.83 15.79 2.41
N SER A 127 -5.78 14.52 2.77
CA SER A 127 -4.52 13.87 3.15
C SER A 127 -3.53 13.90 1.99
N GLU A 128 -2.29 14.32 2.27
CA GLU A 128 -1.23 14.48 1.27
C GLU A 128 0.05 13.79 1.72
N LEU A 129 0.55 12.89 0.90
CA LEU A 129 1.88 12.27 1.03
C LEU A 129 2.79 12.80 -0.09
N ILE A 130 3.91 13.38 0.30
CA ILE A 130 4.97 13.81 -0.62
C ILE A 130 6.17 12.91 -0.41
N VAL A 131 6.71 12.37 -1.50
CA VAL A 131 7.88 11.48 -1.48
C VAL A 131 8.95 11.99 -2.45
N ASP A 132 10.21 11.72 -2.13
CA ASP A 132 11.36 12.11 -2.94
C ASP A 132 12.49 11.09 -2.77
N ASP A 133 13.42 11.07 -3.74
CA ASP A 133 14.64 10.26 -3.75
C ASP A 133 14.38 8.76 -3.44
N ILE A 134 13.38 8.18 -4.12
CA ILE A 134 13.04 6.77 -3.93
C ILE A 134 14.07 5.89 -4.62
N GLU A 135 14.74 5.06 -3.82
CA GLU A 135 15.76 4.12 -4.30
C GLU A 135 15.42 2.68 -3.89
N LEU A 136 15.67 1.74 -4.79
CA LEU A 136 15.70 0.32 -4.50
C LEU A 136 17.18 -0.13 -4.41
N VAL A 137 17.58 -0.56 -3.23
CA VAL A 137 18.95 -1.02 -2.98
C VAL A 137 18.98 -2.54 -2.97
N VAL A 138 19.88 -3.11 -3.75
CA VAL A 138 20.16 -4.55 -3.78
C VAL A 138 21.53 -4.77 -3.15
N GLU A 139 21.55 -5.55 -2.09
CA GLU A 139 22.78 -5.96 -1.42
C GLU A 139 23.35 -7.27 -1.99
#